data_33fefc91828df14a91e1136c1ab8c28c
#
_entry.id   33fefc91828df14a91e1136c1ab8c28c
#
_cell.length_a   1.000
_cell.length_b   1.000
_cell.length_c   1.000
_cell.angle_alpha   90.00
_cell.angle_beta   90.00
_cell.angle_gamma   90.00
#
_symmetry.space_group_name_H-M   'P 1'
#
loop_
_entity.id
_entity.type
_entity.pdbx_description
1 polymer ?
#
loop_
_entity_poly.entity_id
_entity_poly.type
_entity_poly.pdbx_seq_one_letter_code
_entity_poly.pdbx_strand_id
1 'polypeptide(L)'
;LGPVCGAAADNKGFKKPLFTAFMMIGVIACAAMGIPKTWLAFLVVFVIAKVGFSGSLIFYDSMLVDVTTDERMDEVSSHGYAWGYIGSCIPFVGSLILVLMSDRIGISAAMAMMLAFGITAIWWVAVTIPLLLNYKQNYYAETKVSVKETVVRLGNIFSELKANKKVLLFLISFFFYIDGVYTIIEMSTAYGKDVGIGDSSMLLALLLTQVVAFPCSILFGKLARRFESEKLILVCIGAYFLIALFALQLDTAWKFWFLATCVGVFQGAIQALSRSYYAKIIPKEKASEYFGVFDIFGKGASFLGTMLMLSLIHI
;
A
#
# COMPACT_ATOMS: atom_id res chain seq x y z
N LEU A 1 8.67 -9.04 -11.83
CA LEU A 1 8.66 -10.11 -10.80
C LEU A 1 7.24 -10.40 -10.28
N GLY A 2 6.38 -9.37 -10.06
CA GLY A 2 5.05 -9.51 -9.48
C GLY A 2 4.20 -10.63 -10.09
N PRO A 3 3.84 -10.58 -11.39
CA PRO A 3 3.00 -11.60 -12.00
C PRO A 3 3.65 -12.98 -12.05
N VAL A 4 4.99 -13.05 -12.18
CA VAL A 4 5.75 -14.32 -12.18
C VAL A 4 5.66 -15.01 -10.82
N CYS A 5 5.94 -14.28 -9.75
CA CYS A 5 5.82 -14.80 -8.39
C CYS A 5 4.35 -15.05 -8.03
N GLY A 6 3.42 -14.24 -8.55
CA GLY A 6 1.98 -14.41 -8.41
C GLY A 6 1.50 -15.74 -9.00
N ALA A 7 1.87 -16.03 -10.24
CA ALA A 7 1.51 -17.30 -10.88
C ALA A 7 2.08 -18.53 -10.13
N ALA A 8 3.29 -18.41 -9.56
CA ALA A 8 3.85 -19.45 -8.70
C ALA A 8 3.04 -19.61 -7.40
N ALA A 9 2.54 -18.52 -6.83
CA ALA A 9 1.74 -18.51 -5.60
C ALA A 9 0.34 -19.11 -5.80
N ASP A 10 -0.19 -19.06 -7.03
CA ASP A 10 -1.49 -19.65 -7.34
C ASP A 10 -1.46 -21.19 -7.36
N ASN A 11 -0.29 -21.83 -7.31
CA ASN A 11 -0.21 -23.27 -7.04
C ASN A 11 -0.67 -23.58 -5.60
N LYS A 12 -1.27 -24.75 -5.43
CA LYS A 12 -1.80 -25.21 -4.14
C LYS A 12 -0.75 -25.19 -3.03
N GLY A 13 -1.01 -24.41 -1.98
CA GLY A 13 -0.16 -24.32 -0.79
C GLY A 13 1.07 -23.42 -0.94
N PHE A 14 1.28 -22.72 -2.08
CA PHE A 14 2.47 -21.89 -2.31
C PHE A 14 2.28 -20.43 -1.91
N LYS A 15 1.04 -19.92 -1.85
CA LYS A 15 0.76 -18.50 -1.55
C LYS A 15 1.32 -18.07 -0.20
N LYS A 16 1.04 -18.84 0.86
CA LYS A 16 1.52 -18.56 2.23
C LYS A 16 3.04 -18.62 2.37
N PRO A 17 3.77 -19.64 1.89
CA PRO A 17 5.23 -19.67 1.92
C PRO A 17 5.89 -18.50 1.18
N LEU A 18 5.39 -18.14 -0.01
CA LEU A 18 5.92 -17.01 -0.77
C LEU A 18 5.67 -15.68 -0.07
N PHE A 19 4.45 -15.47 0.47
CA PHE A 19 4.16 -14.32 1.32
C PHE A 19 5.16 -14.23 2.48
N THR A 20 5.37 -15.34 3.20
CA THR A 20 6.28 -15.39 4.35
C THR A 20 7.72 -15.09 3.95
N ALA A 21 8.20 -15.64 2.83
CA ALA A 21 9.55 -15.40 2.34
C ALA A 21 9.79 -13.91 2.03
N PHE A 22 8.90 -13.28 1.26
CA PHE A 22 9.01 -11.84 0.94
C PHE A 22 8.87 -10.96 2.19
N MET A 23 7.93 -11.30 3.08
CA MET A 23 7.77 -10.61 4.36
C MET A 23 9.06 -10.69 5.20
N MET A 24 9.67 -11.86 5.33
CA MET A 24 10.92 -12.03 6.09
C MET A 24 12.10 -11.26 5.47
N ILE A 25 12.22 -11.24 4.14
CA ILE A 25 13.21 -10.39 3.44
C ILE A 25 12.99 -8.92 3.83
N GLY A 26 11.75 -8.45 3.79
CA GLY A 26 11.39 -7.08 4.15
C GLY A 26 11.70 -6.75 5.62
N VAL A 27 11.33 -7.64 6.54
CA VAL A 27 11.55 -7.48 7.99
C VAL A 27 13.04 -7.45 8.33
N ILE A 28 13.82 -8.41 7.83
CA ILE A 28 15.26 -8.49 8.10
C ILE A 28 15.97 -7.26 7.55
N ALA A 29 15.65 -6.85 6.31
CA ALA A 29 16.24 -5.66 5.72
C ALA A 29 15.78 -4.38 6.46
N CYS A 30 14.52 -4.28 6.91
CA CYS A 30 14.04 -3.17 7.73
C CYS A 30 14.83 -3.07 9.04
N ALA A 31 14.99 -4.16 9.77
CA ALA A 31 15.79 -4.17 10.99
C ALA A 31 17.27 -3.80 10.75
N ALA A 32 17.80 -4.15 9.58
CA ALA A 32 19.19 -3.86 9.20
C ALA A 32 19.42 -2.41 8.72
N MET A 33 18.38 -1.60 8.48
CA MET A 33 18.53 -0.22 7.96
C MET A 33 19.33 0.71 8.89
N GLY A 34 19.42 0.41 10.18
CA GLY A 34 20.23 1.18 11.12
C GLY A 34 21.74 0.88 11.09
N ILE A 35 22.20 -0.16 10.36
CA ILE A 35 23.58 -0.62 10.35
C ILE A 35 24.48 0.13 9.35
N PRO A 36 24.01 0.46 8.12
CA PRO A 36 24.85 1.08 7.10
C PRO A 36 25.41 2.45 7.52
N LYS A 37 26.71 2.66 7.28
CA LYS A 37 27.40 3.94 7.56
C LYS A 37 27.48 4.85 6.35
N THR A 38 27.21 4.36 5.14
CA THR A 38 27.23 5.13 3.89
C THR A 38 25.84 5.22 3.29
N TRP A 39 25.55 6.33 2.60
CA TRP A 39 24.25 6.52 1.96
C TRP A 39 23.93 5.45 0.90
N LEU A 40 24.96 4.98 0.17
CA LEU A 40 24.77 3.95 -0.85
C LEU A 40 24.41 2.59 -0.22
N ALA A 41 25.11 2.19 0.87
CA ALA A 41 24.78 0.95 1.59
C ALA A 41 23.39 1.03 2.22
N PHE A 42 22.98 2.19 2.77
CA PHE A 42 21.61 2.42 3.25
C PHE A 42 20.59 2.26 2.12
N LEU A 43 20.83 2.87 0.97
CA LEU A 43 19.96 2.78 -0.20
C LEU A 43 19.76 1.33 -0.66
N VAL A 44 20.84 0.54 -0.70
CA VAL A 44 20.76 -0.89 -1.08
C VAL A 44 19.87 -1.66 -0.10
N VAL A 45 20.09 -1.50 1.21
CA VAL A 45 19.28 -2.16 2.25
C VAL A 45 17.82 -1.70 2.18
N PHE A 46 17.59 -0.40 1.97
CA PHE A 46 16.24 0.16 1.79
C PHE A 46 15.53 -0.43 0.57
N VAL A 47 16.21 -0.56 -0.57
CA VAL A 47 15.65 -1.18 -1.78
C VAL A 47 15.27 -2.64 -1.52
N ILE A 48 16.12 -3.41 -0.83
CA ILE A 48 15.82 -4.80 -0.45
C ILE A 48 14.59 -4.85 0.47
N ALA A 49 14.52 -3.98 1.48
CA ALA A 49 13.35 -3.88 2.36
C ALA A 49 12.07 -3.55 1.58
N LYS A 50 12.15 -2.59 0.65
CA LYS A 50 11.02 -2.18 -0.20
C LYS A 50 10.59 -3.29 -1.14
N VAL A 51 11.51 -4.07 -1.71
CA VAL A 51 11.19 -5.24 -2.56
C VAL A 51 10.51 -6.33 -1.73
N GLY A 52 11.00 -6.63 -0.53
CA GLY A 52 10.37 -7.57 0.39
C GLY A 52 8.95 -7.15 0.78
N PHE A 53 8.80 -5.90 1.20
CA PHE A 53 7.50 -5.33 1.53
C PHE A 53 6.53 -5.38 0.36
N SER A 54 6.93 -4.85 -0.79
CA SER A 54 6.10 -4.80 -1.99
C SER A 54 5.72 -6.18 -2.52
N GLY A 55 6.66 -7.14 -2.49
CA GLY A 55 6.37 -8.51 -2.88
C GLY A 55 5.38 -9.19 -1.92
N SER A 56 5.50 -8.94 -0.62
CA SER A 56 4.54 -9.49 0.36
C SER A 56 3.12 -8.96 0.14
N LEU A 57 2.97 -7.68 -0.24
CA LEU A 57 1.65 -7.08 -0.49
C LEU A 57 0.89 -7.75 -1.64
N ILE A 58 1.57 -8.17 -2.71
CA ILE A 58 0.93 -8.87 -3.84
C ILE A 58 0.20 -10.12 -3.34
N PHE A 59 0.85 -10.92 -2.50
CA PHE A 59 0.24 -12.12 -1.94
C PHE A 59 -0.82 -11.79 -0.91
N TYR A 60 -0.57 -10.81 -0.03
CA TYR A 60 -1.54 -10.35 0.95
C TYR A 60 -2.85 -9.87 0.29
N ASP A 61 -2.75 -9.06 -0.76
CA ASP A 61 -3.93 -8.58 -1.48
C ASP A 61 -4.66 -9.72 -2.18
N SER A 62 -3.94 -10.67 -2.76
CA SER A 62 -4.54 -11.84 -3.38
C SER A 62 -5.18 -12.83 -2.39
N MET A 63 -4.81 -12.80 -1.10
CA MET A 63 -5.45 -13.59 -0.05
C MET A 63 -6.90 -13.15 0.21
N LEU A 64 -7.29 -11.96 -0.23
CA LEU A 64 -8.63 -11.43 -0.03
C LEU A 64 -9.71 -12.38 -0.60
N VAL A 65 -9.47 -12.99 -1.76
CA VAL A 65 -10.42 -13.94 -2.38
C VAL A 65 -10.58 -15.23 -1.57
N ASP A 66 -9.56 -15.60 -0.79
CA ASP A 66 -9.58 -16.85 0.01
C ASP A 66 -10.30 -16.66 1.36
N VAL A 67 -10.37 -15.45 1.89
CA VAL A 67 -10.84 -15.19 3.27
C VAL A 67 -12.27 -14.68 3.33
N THR A 68 -12.90 -14.36 2.18
CA THR A 68 -14.27 -13.83 2.16
C THR A 68 -15.02 -14.19 0.86
N THR A 69 -16.33 -13.95 0.86
CA THR A 69 -17.20 -14.08 -0.33
C THR A 69 -17.34 -12.72 -1.05
N ASP A 70 -17.83 -12.75 -2.29
CA ASP A 70 -17.97 -11.53 -3.11
C ASP A 70 -18.89 -10.50 -2.47
N GLU A 71 -19.95 -10.93 -1.75
CA GLU A 71 -20.91 -10.05 -1.08
C GLU A 71 -20.28 -9.25 0.08
N ARG A 72 -19.26 -9.81 0.73
CA ARG A 72 -18.59 -9.20 1.88
C ARG A 72 -17.21 -8.65 1.55
N MET A 73 -16.77 -8.76 0.30
CA MET A 73 -15.40 -8.44 -0.10
C MET A 73 -15.04 -6.98 0.15
N ASP A 74 -15.96 -6.04 -0.13
CA ASP A 74 -15.74 -4.60 0.14
C ASP A 74 -15.59 -4.31 1.63
N GLU A 75 -16.43 -4.96 2.45
CA GLU A 75 -16.38 -4.80 3.90
C GLU A 75 -15.06 -5.33 4.47
N VAL A 76 -14.69 -6.55 4.11
CA VAL A 76 -13.46 -7.19 4.60
C VAL A 76 -12.22 -6.42 4.13
N SER A 77 -12.19 -5.98 2.86
CA SER A 77 -11.13 -5.13 2.33
C SER A 77 -11.01 -3.83 3.11
N SER A 78 -12.14 -3.14 3.35
CA SER A 78 -12.18 -1.87 4.07
C SER A 78 -11.75 -2.00 5.53
N HIS A 79 -12.15 -3.09 6.21
CA HIS A 79 -11.68 -3.40 7.56
C HIS A 79 -10.18 -3.69 7.58
N GLY A 80 -9.63 -4.40 6.58
CA GLY A 80 -8.20 -4.64 6.46
C GLY A 80 -7.40 -3.34 6.39
N TYR A 81 -7.83 -2.39 5.56
CA TYR A 81 -7.21 -1.05 5.49
C TYR A 81 -7.39 -0.26 6.78
N ALA A 82 -8.60 -0.26 7.37
CA ALA A 82 -8.85 0.43 8.63
C ALA A 82 -7.89 -0.03 9.73
N TRP A 83 -7.81 -1.34 9.98
CA TRP A 83 -6.90 -1.89 10.98
C TRP A 83 -5.43 -1.65 10.64
N GLY A 84 -5.09 -1.59 9.35
CA GLY A 84 -3.75 -1.19 8.88
C GLY A 84 -3.40 0.24 9.31
N TYR A 85 -4.32 1.19 9.10
CA TYR A 85 -4.10 2.59 9.47
C TYR A 85 -3.92 2.78 10.97
N ILE A 86 -4.85 2.31 11.78
CA ILE A 86 -4.72 2.49 13.24
C ILE A 86 -3.58 1.66 13.82
N GLY A 87 -3.34 0.46 13.29
CA GLY A 87 -2.25 -0.41 13.71
C GLY A 87 -0.87 0.19 13.43
N SER A 88 -0.71 0.95 12.35
CA SER A 88 0.54 1.65 12.02
C SER A 88 0.83 2.84 12.94
N CYS A 89 -0.20 3.42 13.58
CA CYS A 89 0.00 4.52 14.53
C CYS A 89 0.83 4.10 15.75
N ILE A 90 0.72 2.85 16.19
CA ILE A 90 1.42 2.35 17.38
C ILE A 90 2.95 2.39 17.20
N PRO A 91 3.54 1.71 16.22
CA PRO A 91 4.99 1.77 16.00
C PRO A 91 5.44 3.17 15.55
N PHE A 92 4.61 3.91 14.83
CA PHE A 92 4.94 5.27 14.38
C PHE A 92 5.08 6.21 15.58
N VAL A 93 4.09 6.26 16.49
CA VAL A 93 4.15 7.12 17.69
C VAL A 93 5.30 6.69 18.60
N GLY A 94 5.49 5.39 18.82
CA GLY A 94 6.61 4.87 19.62
C GLY A 94 7.98 5.29 19.06
N SER A 95 8.15 5.16 17.75
CA SER A 95 9.37 5.58 17.04
C SER A 95 9.58 7.09 17.08
N LEU A 96 8.50 7.86 16.90
CA LEU A 96 8.53 9.33 16.93
C LEU A 96 8.96 9.84 18.32
N ILE A 97 8.34 9.32 19.39
CA ILE A 97 8.70 9.67 20.76
C ILE A 97 10.16 9.34 21.02
N LEU A 98 10.61 8.15 20.63
CA LEU A 98 11.99 7.71 20.81
C LEU A 98 12.99 8.65 20.13
N VAL A 99 12.72 9.06 18.90
CA VAL A 99 13.59 9.94 18.12
C VAL A 99 13.59 11.37 18.70
N LEU A 100 12.41 11.93 19.04
CA LEU A 100 12.30 13.27 19.59
C LEU A 100 12.87 13.40 21.00
N MET A 101 12.86 12.32 21.79
CA MET A 101 13.38 12.31 23.15
C MET A 101 14.81 11.74 23.26
N SER A 102 15.45 11.44 22.13
CA SER A 102 16.78 10.79 22.12
C SER A 102 17.81 11.51 23.00
N ASP A 103 17.89 12.83 22.91
CA ASP A 103 18.81 13.64 23.73
C ASP A 103 18.50 13.56 25.23
N ARG A 104 17.20 13.51 25.61
CA ARG A 104 16.77 13.39 27.01
C ARG A 104 17.07 12.01 27.59
N ILE A 105 17.02 10.97 26.76
CA ILE A 105 17.28 9.58 27.15
C ILE A 105 18.80 9.29 27.12
N GLY A 106 19.61 10.18 26.56
CA GLY A 106 21.07 10.04 26.48
C GLY A 106 21.53 9.08 25.37
N ILE A 107 20.73 8.87 24.33
CA ILE A 107 21.10 8.08 23.16
C ILE A 107 21.31 8.98 21.94
N SER A 108 22.20 8.57 21.03
CA SER A 108 22.40 9.31 19.80
C SER A 108 21.19 9.20 18.87
N ALA A 109 20.97 10.23 18.01
CA ALA A 109 19.91 10.21 17.00
C ALA A 109 20.02 8.97 16.09
N ALA A 110 21.24 8.53 15.74
CA ALA A 110 21.47 7.33 14.95
C ALA A 110 20.99 6.06 15.68
N MET A 111 21.24 5.96 16.98
CA MET A 111 20.74 4.84 17.80
C MET A 111 19.21 4.87 17.92
N ALA A 112 18.60 6.04 18.09
CA ALA A 112 17.16 6.19 18.12
C ALA A 112 16.50 5.75 16.80
N MET A 113 17.09 6.12 15.65
CA MET A 113 16.63 5.67 14.33
C MET A 113 16.78 4.15 14.15
N MET A 114 17.88 3.57 14.58
CA MET A 114 18.10 2.12 14.52
C MET A 114 17.06 1.36 15.36
N LEU A 115 16.76 1.85 16.56
CA LEU A 115 15.70 1.28 17.42
C LEU A 115 14.32 1.45 16.81
N ALA A 116 14.02 2.57 16.13
CA ALA A 116 12.77 2.80 15.41
C ALA A 116 12.56 1.79 14.28
N PHE A 117 13.60 1.48 13.50
CA PHE A 117 13.53 0.40 12.49
C PHE A 117 13.31 -0.97 13.15
N GLY A 118 13.96 -1.23 14.30
CA GLY A 118 13.74 -2.44 15.09
C GLY A 118 12.30 -2.58 15.58
N ILE A 119 11.72 -1.51 16.14
CA ILE A 119 10.32 -1.46 16.57
C ILE A 119 9.39 -1.78 15.41
N THR A 120 9.61 -1.16 14.24
CA THR A 120 8.81 -1.40 13.04
C THR A 120 8.90 -2.85 12.57
N ALA A 121 10.11 -3.43 12.54
CA ALA A 121 10.33 -4.81 12.14
C ALA A 121 9.65 -5.81 13.08
N ILE A 122 9.78 -5.62 14.39
CA ILE A 122 9.14 -6.47 15.42
C ILE A 122 7.63 -6.36 15.32
N TRP A 123 7.09 -5.13 15.18
CA TRP A 123 5.67 -4.90 15.04
C TRP A 123 5.11 -5.61 13.79
N TRP A 124 5.79 -5.48 12.66
CA TRP A 124 5.39 -6.15 11.42
C TRP A 124 5.30 -7.67 11.58
N VAL A 125 6.29 -8.31 12.19
CA VAL A 125 6.22 -9.74 12.51
C VAL A 125 5.05 -10.04 13.42
N ALA A 126 4.91 -9.32 14.53
CA ALA A 126 3.91 -9.59 15.55
C ALA A 126 2.47 -9.54 14.98
N VAL A 127 2.14 -8.52 14.18
CA VAL A 127 0.80 -8.38 13.59
C VAL A 127 0.57 -9.34 12.41
N THR A 128 1.63 -9.93 11.84
CA THR A 128 1.50 -10.92 10.76
C THR A 128 1.26 -12.34 11.30
N ILE A 129 1.66 -12.64 12.54
CA ILE A 129 1.49 -13.99 13.14
C ILE A 129 0.04 -14.50 13.05
N PRO A 130 -1.01 -13.74 13.41
CA PRO A 130 -2.39 -14.23 13.31
C PRO A 130 -2.78 -14.63 11.88
N LEU A 131 -2.33 -13.89 10.86
CA LEU A 131 -2.53 -14.24 9.46
C LEU A 131 -1.84 -15.56 9.13
N LEU A 132 -0.57 -15.72 9.52
CA LEU A 132 0.19 -16.93 9.25
C LEU A 132 -0.40 -18.18 9.92
N LEU A 133 -1.01 -18.04 11.09
CA LEU A 133 -1.63 -19.17 11.80
C LEU A 133 -2.97 -19.57 11.20
N ASN A 134 -3.79 -18.62 10.77
CA ASN A 134 -5.17 -18.86 10.42
C ASN A 134 -5.43 -18.94 8.91
N TYR A 135 -4.57 -18.40 8.06
CA TYR A 135 -4.77 -18.36 6.62
C TYR A 135 -4.74 -19.76 5.98
N LYS A 136 -5.74 -20.02 5.15
CA LYS A 136 -5.85 -21.21 4.29
C LYS A 136 -6.11 -20.76 2.86
N GLN A 137 -5.37 -21.31 1.90
CA GLN A 137 -5.57 -21.08 0.48
C GLN A 137 -6.75 -21.93 0.00
N ASN A 138 -7.85 -21.29 -0.38
CA ASN A 138 -9.08 -21.95 -0.86
C ASN A 138 -9.10 -22.04 -2.39
N TYR A 139 -8.57 -21.04 -3.09
CA TYR A 139 -8.52 -21.01 -4.56
C TYR A 139 -7.07 -21.18 -5.04
N TYR A 140 -6.89 -22.11 -5.98
CA TYR A 140 -5.59 -22.44 -6.57
C TYR A 140 -5.74 -22.96 -7.99
N ALA A 141 -4.69 -22.84 -8.81
CA ALA A 141 -4.66 -23.39 -10.16
C ALA A 141 -4.52 -24.92 -10.11
N GLU A 142 -5.34 -25.64 -10.87
CA GLU A 142 -5.31 -27.12 -10.91
C GLU A 142 -4.05 -27.67 -11.60
N THR A 143 -3.51 -26.94 -12.58
CA THR A 143 -2.27 -27.31 -13.29
C THR A 143 -1.07 -26.69 -12.62
N LYS A 144 -0.12 -27.53 -12.16
CA LYS A 144 1.16 -27.06 -11.64
C LYS A 144 1.91 -26.30 -12.72
N VAL A 145 2.18 -25.02 -12.46
CA VAL A 145 2.92 -24.16 -13.37
C VAL A 145 4.40 -24.21 -12.99
N SER A 146 5.23 -24.66 -13.92
CA SER A 146 6.69 -24.59 -13.79
C SER A 146 7.14 -23.13 -13.86
N VAL A 147 8.19 -22.76 -13.11
CA VAL A 147 8.78 -21.40 -13.13
C VAL A 147 9.22 -20.99 -14.54
N LYS A 148 9.70 -21.93 -15.38
CA LYS A 148 10.04 -21.66 -16.79
C LYS A 148 8.81 -21.33 -17.64
N GLU A 149 7.69 -21.98 -17.42
CA GLU A 149 6.44 -21.72 -18.12
C GLU A 149 5.82 -20.40 -17.67
N THR A 150 6.11 -19.94 -16.45
CA THR A 150 5.61 -18.68 -15.91
C THR A 150 6.16 -17.47 -16.69
N VAL A 151 7.40 -17.51 -17.18
CA VAL A 151 7.96 -16.42 -18.00
C VAL A 151 7.28 -16.36 -19.37
N VAL A 152 6.96 -17.50 -19.97
CA VAL A 152 6.18 -17.59 -21.23
C VAL A 152 4.74 -17.10 -21.00
N ARG A 153 4.17 -17.37 -19.84
CA ARG A 153 2.82 -16.90 -19.44
C ARG A 153 2.70 -15.38 -19.32
N LEU A 154 3.78 -14.64 -19.04
CA LEU A 154 3.73 -13.17 -19.06
C LEU A 154 3.20 -12.61 -20.40
N GLY A 155 3.56 -13.24 -21.52
CA GLY A 155 2.96 -12.90 -22.82
C GLY A 155 1.48 -13.23 -22.89
N ASN A 156 1.07 -14.35 -22.30
CA ASN A 156 -0.31 -14.83 -22.31
C ASN A 156 -1.22 -13.99 -21.38
N ILE A 157 -0.70 -13.48 -20.25
CA ILE A 157 -1.51 -12.65 -19.34
C ILE A 157 -2.00 -11.37 -20.01
N PHE A 158 -1.17 -10.74 -20.84
CA PHE A 158 -1.59 -9.57 -21.62
C PHE A 158 -2.64 -9.94 -22.67
N SER A 159 -2.58 -11.13 -23.24
CA SER A 159 -3.61 -11.64 -24.15
C SER A 159 -4.91 -11.96 -23.42
N GLU A 160 -4.84 -12.58 -22.23
CA GLU A 160 -5.99 -12.85 -21.36
C GLU A 160 -6.66 -11.54 -20.89
N LEU A 161 -5.86 -10.51 -20.53
CA LEU A 161 -6.36 -9.19 -20.17
C LEU A 161 -7.08 -8.50 -21.33
N LYS A 162 -6.55 -8.60 -22.56
CA LYS A 162 -7.22 -8.09 -23.77
C LYS A 162 -8.54 -8.80 -24.04
N ALA A 163 -8.63 -10.09 -23.73
CA ALA A 163 -9.87 -10.86 -23.86
C ALA A 163 -10.90 -10.46 -22.79
N ASN A 164 -10.46 -10.11 -21.57
CA ASN A 164 -11.33 -9.64 -20.50
C ASN A 164 -11.37 -8.10 -20.46
N LYS A 165 -12.20 -7.51 -21.32
CA LYS A 165 -12.35 -6.05 -21.46
C LYS A 165 -12.67 -5.34 -20.13
N LYS A 166 -13.43 -5.98 -19.22
CA LYS A 166 -13.82 -5.38 -17.93
C LYS A 166 -12.60 -5.19 -17.03
N VAL A 167 -11.75 -6.20 -16.93
CA VAL A 167 -10.51 -6.14 -16.14
C VAL A 167 -9.53 -5.14 -16.74
N LEU A 168 -9.35 -5.17 -18.07
CA LEU A 168 -8.43 -4.25 -18.75
C LEU A 168 -8.87 -2.78 -18.58
N LEU A 169 -10.15 -2.49 -18.77
CA LEU A 169 -10.69 -1.14 -18.61
C LEU A 169 -10.53 -0.64 -17.18
N PHE A 170 -10.79 -1.52 -16.20
CA PHE A 170 -10.57 -1.19 -14.80
C PHE A 170 -9.10 -0.88 -14.52
N LEU A 171 -8.16 -1.69 -14.98
CA LEU A 171 -6.72 -1.46 -14.76
C LEU A 171 -6.24 -0.14 -15.38
N ILE A 172 -6.72 0.19 -16.59
CA ILE A 172 -6.40 1.48 -17.23
C ILE A 172 -6.99 2.64 -16.41
N SER A 173 -8.24 2.54 -16.00
CA SER A 173 -8.87 3.57 -15.16
C SER A 173 -8.16 3.69 -13.81
N PHE A 174 -7.83 2.55 -13.18
CA PHE A 174 -7.07 2.47 -11.94
C PHE A 174 -5.73 3.18 -12.06
N PHE A 175 -4.98 2.92 -13.12
CA PHE A 175 -3.70 3.57 -13.37
C PHE A 175 -3.81 5.10 -13.30
N PHE A 176 -4.79 5.70 -13.99
CA PHE A 176 -4.93 7.16 -14.03
C PHE A 176 -5.37 7.77 -12.70
N TYR A 177 -6.37 7.20 -12.03
CA TYR A 177 -6.82 7.83 -10.79
C TYR A 177 -5.91 7.53 -9.60
N ILE A 178 -5.28 6.35 -9.55
CA ILE A 178 -4.40 6.01 -8.44
C ILE A 178 -3.06 6.77 -8.53
N ASP A 179 -2.66 7.18 -9.74
CA ASP A 179 -1.52 8.07 -9.96
C ASP A 179 -1.68 9.37 -9.17
N GLY A 180 -2.81 10.05 -9.33
CA GLY A 180 -3.10 11.28 -8.57
C GLY A 180 -3.18 11.03 -7.06
N VAL A 181 -3.80 9.92 -6.64
CA VAL A 181 -3.92 9.57 -5.21
C VAL A 181 -2.53 9.31 -4.58
N TYR A 182 -1.71 8.47 -5.21
CA TYR A 182 -0.39 8.15 -4.67
C TYR A 182 0.56 9.35 -4.73
N THR A 183 0.51 10.17 -5.78
CA THR A 183 1.29 11.39 -5.87
C THR A 183 0.97 12.35 -4.72
N ILE A 184 -0.31 12.57 -4.41
CA ILE A 184 -0.70 13.41 -3.27
C ILE A 184 -0.17 12.82 -1.95
N ILE A 185 -0.28 11.50 -1.74
CA ILE A 185 0.17 10.85 -0.52
C ILE A 185 1.70 10.90 -0.38
N GLU A 186 2.42 10.53 -1.43
CA GLU A 186 3.88 10.37 -1.39
C GLU A 186 4.62 11.72 -1.41
N MET A 187 4.07 12.72 -2.11
CA MET A 187 4.68 14.05 -2.23
C MET A 187 4.20 15.07 -1.20
N SER A 188 3.23 14.73 -0.35
CA SER A 188 2.64 15.64 0.64
C SER A 188 3.69 16.30 1.57
N THR A 189 4.66 15.51 2.05
CA THR A 189 5.72 16.03 2.93
C THR A 189 6.73 16.87 2.19
N ALA A 190 7.13 16.52 0.95
CA ALA A 190 8.00 17.31 0.13
C ALA A 190 7.35 18.66 -0.19
N TYR A 191 6.11 18.64 -0.65
CA TYR A 191 5.34 19.85 -0.94
C TYR A 191 5.09 20.71 0.31
N GLY A 192 4.76 20.11 1.46
CA GLY A 192 4.61 20.83 2.72
C GLY A 192 5.90 21.54 3.15
N LYS A 193 7.06 20.93 2.90
CA LYS A 193 8.36 21.51 3.19
C LYS A 193 8.68 22.70 2.27
N ASP A 194 8.35 22.62 0.99
CA ASP A 194 8.54 23.73 0.02
C ASP A 194 7.67 24.93 0.36
N VAL A 195 6.50 24.72 0.95
CA VAL A 195 5.58 25.79 1.42
C VAL A 195 5.97 26.30 2.83
N GLY A 196 7.05 25.79 3.42
CA GLY A 196 7.58 26.26 4.70
C GLY A 196 6.88 25.71 5.94
N ILE A 197 6.19 24.55 5.84
CA ILE A 197 5.56 23.92 7.00
C ILE A 197 6.61 23.15 7.79
N GLY A 198 6.65 23.35 9.11
CA GLY A 198 7.63 22.72 10.00
C GLY A 198 7.46 21.18 10.06
N ASP A 199 8.58 20.46 10.16
CA ASP A 199 8.64 18.98 10.15
C ASP A 199 7.72 18.34 11.19
N SER A 200 7.67 18.87 12.42
CA SER A 200 6.79 18.36 13.48
C SER A 200 5.30 18.47 13.10
N SER A 201 4.90 19.59 12.46
CA SER A 201 3.52 19.78 12.00
C SER A 201 3.17 18.80 10.89
N MET A 202 4.09 18.53 9.96
CA MET A 202 3.89 17.55 8.90
C MET A 202 3.74 16.11 9.45
N LEU A 203 4.61 15.71 10.39
CA LEU A 203 4.53 14.38 11.01
C LEU A 203 3.22 14.18 11.78
N LEU A 204 2.77 15.20 12.51
CA LEU A 204 1.48 15.15 13.21
C LEU A 204 0.29 15.11 12.25
N ALA A 205 0.35 15.84 11.13
CA ALA A 205 -0.68 15.81 10.10
C ALA A 205 -0.75 14.43 9.41
N LEU A 206 0.39 13.76 9.17
CA LEU A 206 0.41 12.37 8.69
C LEU A 206 -0.23 11.42 9.70
N LEU A 207 0.03 11.59 10.99
CA LEU A 207 -0.62 10.81 12.05
C LEU A 207 -2.14 11.05 12.05
N LEU A 208 -2.57 12.30 11.93
CA LEU A 208 -3.99 12.66 11.82
C LEU A 208 -4.65 11.95 10.63
N THR A 209 -3.99 11.94 9.47
CA THR A 209 -4.48 11.24 8.27
C THR A 209 -4.78 9.76 8.57
N GLN A 210 -3.89 9.07 9.29
CA GLN A 210 -4.08 7.66 9.66
C GLN A 210 -5.25 7.47 10.63
N VAL A 211 -5.34 8.34 11.65
CA VAL A 211 -6.42 8.29 12.65
C VAL A 211 -7.78 8.54 12.00
N VAL A 212 -7.87 9.49 11.05
CA VAL A 212 -9.11 9.78 10.31
C VAL A 212 -9.44 8.65 9.33
N ALA A 213 -8.43 8.08 8.67
CA ALA A 213 -8.63 6.99 7.71
C ALA A 213 -9.24 5.73 8.35
N PHE A 214 -8.98 5.47 9.61
CA PHE A 214 -9.52 4.31 10.33
C PHE A 214 -11.06 4.27 10.32
N PRO A 215 -11.78 5.22 10.95
CA PRO A 215 -13.25 5.20 10.98
C PRO A 215 -13.86 5.40 9.58
N CYS A 216 -13.24 6.21 8.73
CA CYS A 216 -13.73 6.47 7.39
C CYS A 216 -13.67 5.22 6.50
N SER A 217 -12.61 4.44 6.57
CA SER A 217 -12.53 3.16 5.85
C SER A 217 -13.65 2.21 6.26
N ILE A 218 -13.96 2.09 7.55
CA ILE A 218 -15.07 1.27 8.06
C ILE A 218 -16.40 1.81 7.54
N LEU A 219 -16.58 3.14 7.55
CA LEU A 219 -17.80 3.78 7.03
C LEU A 219 -18.03 3.46 5.56
N PHE A 220 -17.01 3.60 4.71
CA PHE A 220 -17.10 3.28 3.28
C PHE A 220 -17.34 1.78 3.04
N GLY A 221 -16.75 0.89 3.85
CA GLY A 221 -17.06 -0.54 3.82
C GLY A 221 -18.54 -0.84 4.12
N LYS A 222 -19.15 -0.11 5.05
CA LYS A 222 -20.60 -0.19 5.33
C LYS A 222 -21.44 0.41 4.20
N LEU A 223 -21.03 1.53 3.62
CA LEU A 223 -21.72 2.16 2.48
C LEU A 223 -21.71 1.24 1.26
N ALA A 224 -20.64 0.47 1.03
CA ALA A 224 -20.54 -0.48 -0.06
C ALA A 224 -21.56 -1.65 0.02
N ARG A 225 -22.24 -1.83 1.16
CA ARG A 225 -23.38 -2.75 1.27
C ARG A 225 -24.68 -2.18 0.64
N ARG A 226 -24.75 -0.86 0.46
CA ARG A 226 -25.94 -0.16 -0.07
C ARG A 226 -25.73 0.42 -1.45
N PHE A 227 -24.49 0.76 -1.77
CA PHE A 227 -24.10 1.40 -3.02
C PHE A 227 -23.07 0.54 -3.73
N GLU A 228 -23.10 0.53 -5.04
CA GLU A 228 -22.11 -0.16 -5.87
C GLU A 228 -20.70 0.40 -5.65
N SER A 229 -19.70 -0.47 -5.59
CA SER A 229 -18.30 -0.09 -5.35
C SER A 229 -17.79 0.92 -6.36
N GLU A 230 -18.22 0.82 -7.64
CA GLU A 230 -17.86 1.75 -8.72
C GLU A 230 -18.31 3.19 -8.43
N LYS A 231 -19.52 3.36 -7.91
CA LYS A 231 -20.06 4.70 -7.57
C LYS A 231 -19.28 5.32 -6.41
N LEU A 232 -18.92 4.51 -5.40
CA LEU A 232 -18.14 4.99 -4.26
C LEU A 232 -16.70 5.34 -4.68
N ILE A 233 -16.09 4.57 -5.59
CA ILE A 233 -14.79 4.89 -6.17
C ILE A 233 -14.86 6.23 -6.92
N LEU A 234 -15.90 6.46 -7.73
CA LEU A 234 -16.10 7.74 -8.42
C LEU A 234 -16.24 8.92 -7.46
N VAL A 235 -16.96 8.75 -6.34
CA VAL A 235 -17.05 9.78 -5.29
C VAL A 235 -15.65 10.08 -4.73
N CYS A 236 -14.85 9.05 -4.45
CA CYS A 236 -13.48 9.25 -3.98
C CYS A 236 -12.61 9.97 -5.01
N ILE A 237 -12.71 9.62 -6.30
CA ILE A 237 -11.97 10.29 -7.38
C ILE A 237 -12.36 11.79 -7.44
N GLY A 238 -13.67 12.09 -7.39
CA GLY A 238 -14.15 13.47 -7.34
C GLY A 238 -13.63 14.24 -6.13
N ALA A 239 -13.58 13.60 -4.96
CA ALA A 239 -13.00 14.19 -3.76
C ALA A 239 -11.50 14.47 -3.90
N TYR A 240 -10.71 13.53 -4.45
CA TYR A 240 -9.28 13.74 -4.71
C TYR A 240 -9.03 14.84 -5.74
N PHE A 241 -9.89 14.99 -6.74
CA PHE A 241 -9.82 16.11 -7.67
C PHE A 241 -10.01 17.47 -6.94
N LEU A 242 -10.99 17.56 -6.03
CA LEU A 242 -11.21 18.77 -5.22
C LEU A 242 -10.03 19.01 -4.24
N ILE A 243 -9.48 17.96 -3.64
CA ILE A 243 -8.27 18.03 -2.80
C ILE A 243 -7.10 18.60 -3.60
N ALA A 244 -6.87 18.12 -4.83
CA ALA A 244 -5.82 18.62 -5.69
C ALA A 244 -6.02 20.11 -6.05
N LEU A 245 -7.24 20.53 -6.37
CA LEU A 245 -7.56 21.96 -6.63
C LEU A 245 -7.31 22.82 -5.39
N PHE A 246 -7.69 22.35 -4.21
CA PHE A 246 -7.46 23.09 -2.98
C PHE A 246 -5.97 23.15 -2.63
N ALA A 247 -5.19 22.11 -2.95
CA ALA A 247 -3.75 22.08 -2.73
C ALA A 247 -3.00 23.20 -3.46
N LEU A 248 -3.53 23.70 -4.59
CA LEU A 248 -2.95 24.87 -5.30
C LEU A 248 -2.95 26.16 -4.46
N GLN A 249 -3.77 26.23 -3.41
CA GLN A 249 -3.89 27.36 -2.52
C GLN A 249 -3.17 27.12 -1.17
N LEU A 250 -2.33 26.09 -1.08
CA LEU A 250 -1.64 25.73 0.15
C LEU A 250 -0.52 26.73 0.45
N ASP A 251 -0.70 27.56 1.48
CA ASP A 251 0.23 28.60 1.93
C ASP A 251 0.41 28.64 3.46
N THR A 252 -0.42 27.88 4.20
CA THR A 252 -0.47 27.92 5.67
C THR A 252 -0.61 26.55 6.28
N ALA A 253 -0.12 26.37 7.51
CA ALA A 253 -0.18 25.11 8.23
C ALA A 253 -1.62 24.60 8.43
N TRP A 254 -2.59 25.49 8.69
CA TRP A 254 -3.98 25.05 8.89
C TRP A 254 -4.60 24.46 7.63
N LYS A 255 -4.27 24.99 6.43
CA LYS A 255 -4.71 24.42 5.16
C LYS A 255 -4.10 23.04 4.92
N PHE A 256 -2.84 22.84 5.32
CA PHE A 256 -2.20 21.53 5.28
C PHE A 256 -2.91 20.50 6.18
N TRP A 257 -3.26 20.89 7.39
CA TRP A 257 -4.02 20.03 8.31
C TRP A 257 -5.41 19.70 7.79
N PHE A 258 -6.07 20.66 7.17
CA PHE A 258 -7.35 20.44 6.51
C PHE A 258 -7.22 19.45 5.34
N LEU A 259 -6.22 19.63 4.46
CA LEU A 259 -5.93 18.68 3.38
C LEU A 259 -5.62 17.28 3.91
N ALA A 260 -4.79 17.16 4.93
CA ALA A 260 -4.46 15.89 5.58
C ALA A 260 -5.73 15.18 6.08
N THR A 261 -6.66 15.93 6.68
CA THR A 261 -7.96 15.40 7.10
C THR A 261 -8.79 14.92 5.91
N CYS A 262 -8.90 15.71 4.85
CA CYS A 262 -9.64 15.34 3.64
C CYS A 262 -9.03 14.09 2.96
N VAL A 263 -7.71 14.02 2.86
CA VAL A 263 -7.01 12.83 2.35
C VAL A 263 -7.33 11.61 3.22
N GLY A 264 -7.28 11.76 4.55
CA GLY A 264 -7.62 10.68 5.49
C GLY A 264 -9.04 10.13 5.30
N VAL A 265 -10.02 10.99 5.01
CA VAL A 265 -11.40 10.56 4.77
C VAL A 265 -11.50 9.59 3.58
N PHE A 266 -10.81 9.83 2.49
CA PHE A 266 -10.98 9.10 1.23
C PHE A 266 -9.87 8.09 0.92
N GLN A 267 -8.69 8.22 1.54
CA GLN A 267 -7.52 7.37 1.27
C GLN A 267 -7.82 5.88 1.46
N GLY A 268 -8.37 5.51 2.60
CA GLY A 268 -8.67 4.12 2.90
C GLY A 268 -9.80 3.57 2.02
N ALA A 269 -10.78 4.41 1.73
CA ALA A 269 -11.92 4.04 0.89
C ALA A 269 -11.48 3.71 -0.54
N ILE A 270 -10.75 4.60 -1.20
CA ILE A 270 -10.37 4.41 -2.61
C ILE A 270 -9.45 3.19 -2.79
N GLN A 271 -8.51 2.98 -1.86
CA GLN A 271 -7.61 1.83 -1.91
C GLN A 271 -8.35 0.51 -1.64
N ALA A 272 -9.18 0.48 -0.60
CA ALA A 272 -9.90 -0.73 -0.20
C ALA A 272 -10.95 -1.16 -1.23
N LEU A 273 -11.71 -0.21 -1.77
CA LEU A 273 -12.74 -0.48 -2.77
C LEU A 273 -12.13 -0.85 -4.13
N SER A 274 -11.01 -0.23 -4.53
CA SER A 274 -10.29 -0.61 -5.75
C SER A 274 -9.78 -2.05 -5.67
N ARG A 275 -9.19 -2.44 -4.53
CA ARG A 275 -8.72 -3.80 -4.30
C ARG A 275 -9.87 -4.82 -4.30
N SER A 276 -10.95 -4.54 -3.59
CA SER A 276 -12.09 -5.45 -3.50
C SER A 276 -12.83 -5.58 -4.82
N TYR A 277 -13.03 -4.47 -5.53
CA TYR A 277 -13.64 -4.48 -6.85
C TYR A 277 -12.81 -5.32 -7.85
N TYR A 278 -11.49 -5.11 -7.85
CA TYR A 278 -10.59 -5.92 -8.68
C TYR A 278 -10.69 -7.40 -8.35
N ALA A 279 -10.67 -7.76 -7.06
CA ALA A 279 -10.82 -9.13 -6.59
C ALA A 279 -12.11 -9.81 -7.05
N LYS A 280 -13.22 -9.05 -7.20
CA LYS A 280 -14.52 -9.57 -7.68
C LYS A 280 -14.56 -9.86 -9.19
N ILE A 281 -13.74 -9.16 -9.99
CA ILE A 281 -13.80 -9.24 -11.47
C ILE A 281 -12.74 -10.15 -12.08
N ILE A 282 -11.78 -10.63 -11.28
CA ILE A 282 -10.71 -11.54 -11.71
C ILE A 282 -11.04 -13.00 -11.42
N PRO A 283 -10.41 -13.97 -12.16
CA PRO A 283 -10.49 -15.38 -11.81
C PRO A 283 -9.82 -15.67 -10.45
N LYS A 284 -10.54 -16.27 -9.51
CA LYS A 284 -10.05 -16.50 -8.13
C LYS A 284 -8.86 -17.45 -8.07
N GLU A 285 -8.82 -18.42 -8.98
CA GLU A 285 -7.76 -19.43 -9.09
C GLU A 285 -6.41 -18.84 -9.56
N LYS A 286 -6.45 -17.65 -10.18
CA LYS A 286 -5.29 -16.90 -10.67
C LYS A 286 -5.11 -15.58 -9.92
N ALA A 287 -5.67 -15.44 -8.73
CA ALA A 287 -5.72 -14.18 -8.02
C ALA A 287 -4.34 -13.57 -7.78
N SER A 288 -3.33 -14.34 -7.41
CA SER A 288 -1.98 -13.80 -7.15
C SER A 288 -1.30 -13.31 -8.42
N GLU A 289 -1.49 -14.01 -9.55
CA GLU A 289 -0.99 -13.57 -10.85
C GLU A 289 -1.61 -12.22 -11.27
N TYR A 290 -2.94 -12.11 -11.15
CA TYR A 290 -3.67 -10.88 -11.47
C TYR A 290 -3.34 -9.72 -10.50
N PHE A 291 -3.22 -9.97 -9.20
CA PHE A 291 -2.76 -8.96 -8.24
C PHE A 291 -1.31 -8.54 -8.50
N GLY A 292 -0.47 -9.41 -9.05
CA GLY A 292 0.84 -9.04 -9.54
C GLY A 292 0.78 -8.02 -10.69
N VAL A 293 -0.22 -8.12 -11.57
CA VAL A 293 -0.48 -7.11 -12.62
C VAL A 293 -1.02 -5.81 -12.01
N PHE A 294 -1.98 -5.91 -11.10
CA PHE A 294 -2.54 -4.75 -10.38
C PHE A 294 -1.46 -3.92 -9.69
N ASP A 295 -0.50 -4.60 -9.04
CA ASP A 295 0.65 -3.97 -8.39
C ASP A 295 1.56 -3.23 -9.40
N ILE A 296 1.77 -3.79 -10.61
CA ILE A 296 2.52 -3.09 -11.67
C ILE A 296 1.82 -1.79 -12.08
N PHE A 297 0.49 -1.82 -12.26
CA PHE A 297 -0.27 -0.62 -12.61
C PHE A 297 -0.22 0.42 -11.49
N GLY A 298 -0.41 0.02 -10.22
CA GLY A 298 -0.34 0.93 -9.08
C GLY A 298 1.05 1.56 -8.91
N LYS A 299 2.12 0.76 -8.97
CA LYS A 299 3.50 1.26 -8.83
C LYS A 299 3.97 2.04 -10.05
N GLY A 300 3.54 1.63 -11.24
CA GLY A 300 3.81 2.37 -12.48
C GLY A 300 3.19 3.77 -12.45
N ALA A 301 1.96 3.87 -11.95
CA ALA A 301 1.28 5.13 -11.72
C ALA A 301 2.05 6.00 -10.72
N SER A 302 2.31 5.49 -9.50
CA SER A 302 3.08 6.22 -8.48
C SER A 302 4.45 6.71 -8.98
N PHE A 303 5.17 5.89 -9.76
CA PHE A 303 6.44 6.27 -10.36
C PHE A 303 6.30 7.43 -11.35
N LEU A 304 5.31 7.40 -12.24
CA LEU A 304 5.10 8.47 -13.22
C LEU A 304 4.67 9.78 -12.56
N GLY A 305 3.73 9.73 -11.62
CA GLY A 305 3.27 10.91 -10.91
C GLY A 305 4.37 11.59 -10.10
N THR A 306 5.16 10.81 -9.37
CA THR A 306 6.30 11.36 -8.61
C THR A 306 7.39 11.92 -9.54
N MET A 307 7.70 11.28 -10.67
CA MET A 307 8.65 11.81 -11.66
C MET A 307 8.16 13.10 -12.27
N LEU A 308 6.90 13.19 -12.67
CA LEU A 308 6.31 14.42 -13.21
C LEU A 308 6.37 15.57 -12.19
N MET A 309 5.96 15.29 -10.94
CA MET A 309 6.00 16.29 -9.86
C MET A 309 7.43 16.81 -9.63
N LEU A 310 8.42 15.90 -9.51
CA LEU A 310 9.82 16.28 -9.31
C LEU A 310 10.39 17.06 -10.51
N SER A 311 10.00 16.72 -11.74
CA SER A 311 10.44 17.47 -12.93
C SER A 311 9.87 18.88 -12.97
N LEU A 312 8.64 19.08 -12.48
CA LEU A 312 8.01 20.40 -12.41
C LEU A 312 8.58 21.29 -11.30
N ILE A 313 9.06 20.72 -10.21
CA ILE A 313 9.72 21.47 -9.13
C ILE A 313 11.08 22.05 -9.59
N HIS A 314 11.72 21.43 -10.59
CA HIS A 314 13.01 21.88 -11.12
C HIS A 314 12.91 22.86 -12.31
N ILE A 315 11.71 23.18 -12.78
CA ILE A 315 11.46 24.19 -13.81
C ILE A 315 11.02 25.50 -13.17
#